data_1e7f27ffbd037d5c09c65f16715ae18c
#
_entry.id   1e7f27ffbd037d5c09c65f16715ae18c
#
_cell.length_a   1.000
_cell.length_b   1.000
_cell.length_c   1.000
_cell.angle_alpha   90.00
_cell.angle_beta   90.00
_cell.angle_gamma   90.00
#
_symmetry.space_group_name_H-M   'P 1'
#
loop_
_entity.id
_entity.type
_entity.pdbx_description
1 polymer ?
#
loop_
_entity_poly.entity_id
_entity_poly.type
_entity_poly.pdbx_seq_one_letter_code
_entity_poly.pdbx_strand_id
1 'polypeptide(L)'
;MAITQEMPQGMSSAQVQLIPFSELSPGQAAKIRNDIIQALVAKAVKELNKPPGLLVVRDILPKTDLDFTNEDWYESTGSSSTWETMSTGTMGDERYVGIYGVKADPDAFSCSAIKFNIGGADKAIWLLQSLREYDDMVGLCPSGIIIPQNNTYTISRYVLYTLSSSCLILKGVVVEPRGKVISP
;
A
#
# COMPACT_ATOMS: atom_id res chain seq x y z
N MET A 1 -9.25 0.27 31.00
CA MET A 1 -8.52 -1.02 30.97
C MET A 1 -7.74 -1.04 29.67
N ALA A 2 -6.44 -0.80 29.72
CA ALA A 2 -5.59 -0.83 28.53
C ALA A 2 -5.36 -2.29 28.15
N ILE A 3 -5.84 -2.71 26.98
CA ILE A 3 -5.53 -4.02 26.42
C ILE A 3 -4.14 -3.92 25.82
N THR A 4 -3.15 -4.35 26.57
CA THR A 4 -1.80 -4.56 26.06
C THR A 4 -1.85 -5.86 25.22
N GLN A 5 -2.06 -5.75 23.91
CA GLN A 5 -1.88 -6.89 23.02
C GLN A 5 -0.39 -7.12 22.81
N GLU A 6 0.10 -8.24 23.31
CA GLU A 6 1.45 -8.74 22.99
C GLU A 6 1.54 -8.99 21.50
N MET A 7 2.47 -8.29 20.86
CA MET A 7 2.80 -8.54 19.44
C MET A 7 3.63 -9.81 19.31
N PRO A 8 3.46 -10.59 18.22
CA PRO A 8 4.24 -11.81 18.01
C PRO A 8 5.74 -11.51 17.98
N GLN A 9 6.50 -12.18 18.84
CA GLN A 9 7.96 -12.07 18.86
C GLN A 9 8.55 -12.67 17.57
N GLY A 10 9.43 -11.93 16.89
CA GLY A 10 10.20 -12.44 15.74
C GLY A 10 10.24 -11.56 14.50
N MET A 11 9.80 -10.31 14.55
CA MET A 11 9.78 -9.43 13.37
C MET A 11 10.97 -8.46 13.32
N SER A 12 11.87 -8.69 12.36
CA SER A 12 13.00 -7.79 12.00
C SER A 12 12.62 -6.69 11.01
N SER A 13 11.35 -6.55 10.64
CA SER A 13 10.88 -5.51 9.71
C SER A 13 10.60 -4.20 10.43
N ALA A 14 10.95 -3.07 9.81
CA ALA A 14 10.68 -1.75 10.37
C ALA A 14 9.16 -1.54 10.52
N GLN A 15 8.71 -1.37 11.77
CA GLN A 15 7.35 -0.92 12.05
C GLN A 15 7.27 0.58 11.80
N VAL A 16 6.29 1.00 11.02
CA VAL A 16 6.08 2.40 10.66
C VAL A 16 4.70 2.83 11.12
N GLN A 17 4.67 3.88 11.92
CA GLN A 17 3.43 4.56 12.25
C GLN A 17 3.08 5.52 11.11
N LEU A 18 1.86 5.42 10.62
CA LEU A 18 1.34 6.33 9.60
C LEU A 18 1.04 7.69 10.22
N ILE A 19 1.24 8.74 9.44
CA ILE A 19 0.83 10.09 9.81
C ILE A 19 -0.63 10.26 9.40
N PRO A 20 -1.56 10.55 10.33
CA PRO A 20 -2.95 10.83 10.00
C PRO A 20 -3.07 12.00 9.02
N PHE A 21 -3.90 11.87 8.01
CA PHE A 21 -4.04 12.90 6.97
C PHE A 21 -4.50 14.24 7.53
N SER A 22 -5.38 14.21 8.54
CA SER A 22 -5.89 15.40 9.25
C SER A 22 -4.80 16.18 10.01
N GLU A 23 -3.65 15.56 10.31
CA GLU A 23 -2.51 16.24 10.93
C GLU A 23 -1.56 16.90 9.92
N LEU A 24 -1.79 16.67 8.62
CA LEU A 24 -0.96 17.21 7.54
C LEU A 24 -1.62 18.43 6.91
N SER A 25 -0.81 19.46 6.61
CA SER A 25 -1.26 20.50 5.69
C SER A 25 -1.42 19.93 4.26
N PRO A 26 -2.28 20.54 3.41
CA PRO A 26 -2.41 20.10 2.02
C PRO A 26 -1.09 20.04 1.25
N GLY A 27 -0.16 20.95 1.54
CA GLY A 27 1.18 20.97 0.93
C GLY A 27 2.04 19.80 1.38
N GLN A 28 1.97 19.38 2.65
CA GLN A 28 2.71 18.23 3.17
C GLN A 28 2.18 16.93 2.58
N ALA A 29 0.85 16.76 2.50
CA ALA A 29 0.24 15.59 1.89
C ALA A 29 0.58 15.46 0.40
N ALA A 30 0.52 16.58 -0.35
CA ALA A 30 0.92 16.63 -1.75
C ALA A 30 2.42 16.32 -1.92
N LYS A 31 3.27 16.80 -1.01
CA LYS A 31 4.71 16.52 -1.03
C LYS A 31 4.99 15.03 -0.91
N ILE A 32 4.35 14.31 0.01
CA ILE A 32 4.52 12.87 0.19
C ILE A 32 4.23 12.13 -1.12
N ARG A 33 3.10 12.44 -1.77
CA ARG A 33 2.75 11.85 -3.06
C ARG A 33 3.78 12.17 -4.14
N ASN A 34 4.21 13.42 -4.24
CA ASN A 34 5.16 13.86 -5.25
C ASN A 34 6.55 13.25 -5.06
N ASP A 35 7.02 13.11 -3.82
CA ASP A 35 8.31 12.48 -3.52
C ASP A 35 8.33 11.02 -4.01
N ILE A 36 7.24 10.28 -3.81
CA ILE A 36 7.09 8.91 -4.32
C ILE A 36 7.06 8.88 -5.86
N ILE A 37 6.32 9.79 -6.50
CA ILE A 37 6.29 9.89 -7.96
C ILE A 37 7.69 10.14 -8.51
N GLN A 38 8.42 11.10 -7.93
CA GLN A 38 9.78 11.40 -8.36
C GLN A 38 10.74 10.21 -8.20
N ALA A 39 10.65 9.50 -7.08
CA ALA A 39 11.46 8.31 -6.84
C ALA A 39 11.16 7.20 -7.86
N LEU A 40 9.89 6.96 -8.18
CA LEU A 40 9.48 5.97 -9.18
C LEU A 40 9.92 6.37 -10.60
N VAL A 41 9.70 7.63 -10.99
CA VAL A 41 10.10 8.13 -12.31
C VAL A 41 11.61 8.05 -12.46
N ALA A 42 12.39 8.47 -11.47
CA ALA A 42 13.85 8.37 -11.50
C ALA A 42 14.32 6.91 -11.65
N LYS A 43 13.67 5.97 -10.93
CA LYS A 43 13.95 4.54 -11.03
C LYS A 43 13.61 3.99 -12.41
N ALA A 44 12.41 4.30 -12.93
CA ALA A 44 11.97 3.86 -14.24
C ALA A 44 12.86 4.40 -15.37
N VAL A 45 13.22 5.69 -15.34
CA VAL A 45 14.15 6.32 -16.30
C VAL A 45 15.48 5.58 -16.32
N LYS A 46 16.04 5.30 -15.15
CA LYS A 46 17.34 4.62 -15.01
C LYS A 46 17.28 3.17 -15.51
N GLU A 47 16.26 2.40 -15.14
CA GLU A 47 16.19 0.96 -15.42
C GLU A 47 15.68 0.67 -16.83
N LEU A 48 14.78 1.50 -17.36
CA LEU A 48 14.22 1.32 -18.71
C LEU A 48 15.01 2.07 -19.78
N ASN A 49 15.93 2.93 -19.40
CA ASN A 49 16.64 3.83 -20.32
C ASN A 49 15.68 4.65 -21.22
N LYS A 50 14.57 5.11 -20.63
CA LYS A 50 13.53 5.91 -21.31
C LYS A 50 13.46 7.30 -20.70
N PRO A 51 13.34 8.38 -21.50
CA PRO A 51 13.18 9.72 -20.96
C PRO A 51 11.83 9.87 -20.22
N PRO A 52 11.73 10.77 -19.21
CA PRO A 52 10.51 10.96 -18.42
C PRO A 52 9.26 11.23 -19.27
N GLY A 53 9.39 11.94 -20.37
CA GLY A 53 8.27 12.25 -21.29
C GLY A 53 7.61 11.04 -21.96
N LEU A 54 8.25 9.88 -21.93
CA LEU A 54 7.70 8.62 -22.42
C LEU A 54 7.06 7.77 -21.31
N LEU A 55 7.05 8.26 -20.07
CA LEU A 55 6.42 7.60 -18.95
C LEU A 55 5.06 8.23 -18.63
N VAL A 56 4.17 7.43 -18.10
CA VAL A 56 2.86 7.85 -17.58
C VAL A 56 2.81 7.57 -16.09
N VAL A 57 2.21 8.49 -15.35
CA VAL A 57 1.89 8.33 -13.93
C VAL A 57 0.39 8.30 -13.77
N ARG A 58 -0.14 7.27 -13.12
CA ARG A 58 -1.56 7.13 -12.80
C ARG A 58 -1.76 6.55 -11.43
N ASP A 59 -2.96 6.65 -10.89
CA ASP A 59 -3.30 6.01 -9.62
C ASP A 59 -3.38 4.47 -9.79
N ILE A 60 -3.19 3.75 -8.68
CA ILE A 60 -3.25 2.29 -8.63
C ILE A 60 -4.69 1.81 -8.84
N LEU A 61 -4.82 0.77 -9.67
CA LEU A 61 -6.03 -0.02 -9.82
C LEU A 61 -5.84 -1.35 -9.09
N PRO A 62 -6.71 -1.72 -8.11
CA PRO A 62 -6.45 -2.85 -7.22
C PRO A 62 -6.21 -4.17 -7.96
N LYS A 63 -7.15 -4.58 -8.79
CA LYS A 63 -7.06 -5.84 -9.52
C LYS A 63 -5.98 -5.84 -10.60
N THR A 64 -5.88 -4.77 -11.35
CA THR A 64 -4.98 -4.67 -12.51
C THR A 64 -3.51 -4.53 -12.13
N ASP A 65 -3.21 -3.82 -11.05
CA ASP A 65 -1.85 -3.46 -10.67
C ASP A 65 -1.31 -4.27 -9.51
N LEU A 66 -2.20 -4.78 -8.67
CA LEU A 66 -1.84 -5.45 -7.44
C LEU A 66 -2.54 -6.81 -7.27
N ASP A 67 -3.12 -7.40 -8.32
CA ASP A 67 -3.74 -8.72 -8.30
C ASP A 67 -4.76 -8.92 -7.16
N PHE A 68 -5.48 -7.85 -6.75
CA PHE A 68 -6.60 -8.00 -5.82
C PHE A 68 -7.72 -8.79 -6.49
N THR A 69 -8.50 -9.50 -5.69
CA THR A 69 -9.62 -10.31 -6.21
C THR A 69 -10.68 -9.45 -6.88
N ASN A 70 -10.97 -8.29 -6.30
CA ASN A 70 -12.00 -7.37 -6.76
C ASN A 70 -11.41 -6.12 -7.42
N GLU A 71 -12.18 -5.47 -8.27
CA GLU A 71 -11.83 -4.18 -8.87
C GLU A 71 -12.02 -3.01 -7.90
N ASP A 72 -12.78 -3.21 -6.85
CA ASP A 72 -12.85 -2.36 -5.66
C ASP A 72 -11.89 -2.89 -4.57
N TRP A 73 -11.77 -2.14 -3.48
CA TRP A 73 -10.89 -2.48 -2.38
C TRP A 73 -11.59 -3.29 -1.27
N TYR A 74 -12.79 -3.82 -1.56
CA TYR A 74 -13.58 -4.59 -0.60
C TYR A 74 -13.27 -6.07 -0.70
N GLU A 75 -12.91 -6.66 0.43
CA GLU A 75 -12.63 -8.09 0.55
C GLU A 75 -13.17 -8.63 1.87
N SER A 76 -13.63 -9.87 1.86
CA SER A 76 -13.97 -10.57 3.11
C SER A 76 -12.72 -10.85 3.93
N THR A 77 -12.84 -10.81 5.25
CA THR A 77 -11.79 -11.29 6.17
C THR A 77 -12.12 -12.70 6.62
N GLY A 78 -11.10 -13.54 6.70
CA GLY A 78 -11.22 -14.91 7.18
C GLY A 78 -11.04 -15.04 8.70
N SER A 79 -9.92 -15.60 9.14
CA SER A 79 -9.68 -15.88 10.56
C SER A 79 -9.22 -14.65 11.33
N SER A 80 -9.76 -14.42 12.53
CA SER A 80 -9.29 -13.37 13.44
C SER A 80 -7.93 -13.69 14.04
N SER A 81 -7.23 -12.65 14.50
CA SER A 81 -5.92 -12.73 15.17
C SER A 81 -4.82 -13.39 14.33
N THR A 82 -4.84 -13.19 13.03
CA THR A 82 -3.87 -13.76 12.09
C THR A 82 -3.53 -12.81 10.94
N TRP A 83 -2.40 -13.08 10.29
CA TRP A 83 -2.05 -12.42 9.03
C TRP A 83 -2.77 -13.09 7.87
N GLU A 84 -3.46 -12.29 7.07
CA GLU A 84 -4.09 -12.72 5.84
C GLU A 84 -3.45 -12.03 4.64
N THR A 85 -3.22 -12.79 3.58
CA THR A 85 -2.78 -12.23 2.31
C THR A 85 -3.94 -11.51 1.62
N MET A 86 -3.79 -10.22 1.36
CA MET A 86 -4.72 -9.43 0.56
C MET A 86 -4.40 -9.58 -0.92
N SER A 87 -3.11 -9.59 -1.26
CA SER A 87 -2.63 -9.64 -2.62
C SER A 87 -1.24 -10.26 -2.66
N THR A 88 -0.97 -11.03 -3.71
CA THR A 88 0.35 -11.59 -3.99
C THR A 88 0.53 -11.74 -5.50
N GLY A 89 1.72 -11.45 -6.00
CA GLY A 89 1.99 -11.54 -7.42
C GLY A 89 3.44 -11.20 -7.77
N THR A 90 3.66 -11.02 -9.06
CA THR A 90 4.92 -10.50 -9.60
C THR A 90 4.61 -9.23 -10.38
N MET A 91 5.27 -8.13 -10.03
CA MET A 91 5.09 -6.86 -10.73
C MET A 91 5.44 -7.02 -12.20
N GLY A 92 4.54 -6.56 -13.07
CA GLY A 92 4.70 -6.65 -14.51
C GLY A 92 5.97 -5.96 -15.02
N ASP A 93 6.49 -6.45 -16.13
CA ASP A 93 7.64 -5.84 -16.81
C ASP A 93 7.37 -4.38 -17.15
N GLU A 94 8.38 -3.53 -17.02
CA GLU A 94 8.33 -2.07 -17.22
C GLU A 94 7.32 -1.32 -16.33
N ARG A 95 6.80 -1.94 -15.25
CA ARG A 95 5.85 -1.34 -14.32
C ARG A 95 6.46 -1.15 -12.94
N TYR A 96 6.22 0.02 -12.36
CA TYR A 96 6.69 0.40 -11.02
C TYR A 96 5.51 0.92 -10.21
N VAL A 97 5.28 0.36 -9.05
CA VAL A 97 4.21 0.79 -8.14
C VAL A 97 4.81 1.43 -6.90
N GLY A 98 4.27 2.58 -6.50
CA GLY A 98 4.62 3.25 -5.25
C GLY A 98 3.38 3.43 -4.39
N ILE A 99 3.41 2.89 -3.17
CA ILE A 99 2.32 2.98 -2.19
C ILE A 99 2.78 3.94 -1.09
N TYR A 100 2.02 5.01 -0.86
CA TYR A 100 2.39 6.07 0.09
C TYR A 100 1.37 6.27 1.21
N GLY A 101 0.30 5.49 1.24
CA GLY A 101 -0.70 5.60 2.28
C GLY A 101 -1.81 4.58 2.16
N VAL A 102 -2.74 4.68 3.10
CA VAL A 102 -3.94 3.84 3.16
C VAL A 102 -5.11 4.68 3.63
N LYS A 103 -6.30 4.35 3.13
CA LYS A 103 -7.58 4.77 3.68
C LYS A 103 -8.34 3.53 4.10
N ALA A 104 -8.81 3.48 5.33
CA ALA A 104 -9.74 2.47 5.80
C ALA A 104 -11.18 2.99 5.73
N ASP A 105 -12.13 2.09 5.48
CA ASP A 105 -13.54 2.40 5.64
C ASP A 105 -13.92 2.17 7.11
N PRO A 106 -14.42 3.19 7.84
CA PRO A 106 -14.79 3.06 9.24
C PRO A 106 -15.78 1.91 9.52
N ASP A 107 -16.73 1.70 8.60
CA ASP A 107 -17.76 0.68 8.73
C ASP A 107 -17.28 -0.73 8.33
N ALA A 108 -16.15 -0.81 7.64
CA ALA A 108 -15.57 -2.04 7.12
C ALA A 108 -14.09 -2.23 7.53
N PHE A 109 -13.73 -1.81 8.76
CA PHE A 109 -12.35 -1.83 9.25
C PHE A 109 -12.14 -2.86 10.35
N SER A 110 -11.47 -3.95 10.01
CA SER A 110 -11.19 -5.06 10.94
C SER A 110 -9.69 -5.34 11.16
N CYS A 111 -8.81 -4.47 10.67
CA CYS A 111 -7.37 -4.72 10.62
C CYS A 111 -6.60 -3.78 11.54
N SER A 112 -5.45 -4.24 12.07
CA SER A 112 -4.55 -3.40 12.88
C SER A 112 -3.24 -3.05 12.21
N ALA A 113 -2.86 -3.79 11.17
CA ALA A 113 -1.60 -3.55 10.46
C ALA A 113 -1.65 -4.07 9.02
N ILE A 114 -0.80 -3.50 8.17
CA ILE A 114 -0.50 -3.99 6.82
C ILE A 114 0.99 -4.30 6.74
N LYS A 115 1.33 -5.46 6.20
CA LYS A 115 2.70 -5.88 5.95
C LYS A 115 2.97 -5.95 4.45
N PHE A 116 4.14 -5.44 4.06
CA PHE A 116 4.63 -5.47 2.69
C PHE A 116 5.89 -6.35 2.61
N ASN A 117 5.80 -7.45 1.87
CA ASN A 117 6.94 -8.28 1.50
C ASN A 117 7.24 -8.06 0.01
N ILE A 118 8.49 -7.75 -0.33
CA ILE A 118 8.91 -7.47 -1.70
C ILE A 118 10.23 -8.18 -1.97
N GLY A 119 10.27 -9.00 -3.01
CA GLY A 119 11.43 -9.80 -3.35
C GLY A 119 11.79 -10.82 -2.27
N GLY A 120 10.78 -11.35 -1.56
CA GLY A 120 10.96 -12.31 -0.47
C GLY A 120 11.40 -11.71 0.87
N ALA A 121 11.53 -10.38 0.97
CA ALA A 121 11.92 -9.70 2.21
C ALA A 121 10.80 -8.79 2.72
N ASP A 122 10.51 -8.84 4.03
CA ASP A 122 9.60 -7.90 4.68
C ASP A 122 10.22 -6.50 4.68
N LYS A 123 9.58 -5.54 4.04
CA LYS A 123 10.06 -4.16 3.89
C LYS A 123 9.52 -3.23 4.96
N ALA A 124 8.23 -3.35 5.27
CA ALA A 124 7.60 -2.53 6.30
C ALA A 124 6.34 -3.20 6.85
N ILE A 125 6.00 -2.81 8.08
CA ILE A 125 4.69 -3.05 8.69
C ILE A 125 4.11 -1.69 9.02
N TRP A 126 3.00 -1.33 8.41
CA TRP A 126 2.26 -0.12 8.73
C TRP A 126 1.23 -0.40 9.82
N LEU A 127 1.29 0.36 10.89
CA LEU A 127 0.35 0.26 12.01
C LEU A 127 -0.86 1.15 11.73
N LEU A 128 -2.05 0.56 11.79
CA LEU A 128 -3.32 1.22 11.46
C LEU A 128 -4.12 1.64 12.69
N GLN A 129 -3.73 1.19 13.89
CA GLN A 129 -4.52 1.42 15.10
C GLN A 129 -4.73 2.89 15.42
N SER A 130 -3.69 3.72 15.20
CA SER A 130 -3.77 5.16 15.43
C SER A 130 -4.78 5.87 14.53
N LEU A 131 -5.07 5.30 13.36
CA LEU A 131 -6.05 5.90 12.42
C LEU A 131 -7.49 5.83 12.93
N ARG A 132 -7.79 4.93 13.88
CA ARG A 132 -9.13 4.80 14.46
C ARG A 132 -9.57 6.01 15.29
N GLU A 133 -8.63 6.86 15.68
CA GLU A 133 -8.89 8.08 16.43
C GLU A 133 -9.31 9.25 15.52
N TYR A 134 -9.26 9.06 14.19
CA TYR A 134 -9.53 10.08 13.19
C TYR A 134 -10.73 9.70 12.31
N ASP A 135 -11.62 10.63 12.06
CA ASP A 135 -12.86 10.41 11.30
C ASP A 135 -12.60 9.99 9.85
N ASP A 136 -11.53 10.48 9.23
CA ASP A 136 -11.21 10.18 7.84
C ASP A 136 -10.47 8.85 7.66
N MET A 137 -9.92 8.28 8.74
CA MET A 137 -9.15 7.03 8.75
C MET A 137 -8.12 6.92 7.62
N VAL A 138 -7.52 8.05 7.25
CA VAL A 138 -6.48 8.13 6.21
C VAL A 138 -5.13 8.32 6.87
N GLY A 139 -4.18 7.44 6.51
CA GLY A 139 -2.80 7.53 6.95
C GLY A 139 -1.83 7.60 5.79
N LEU A 140 -0.80 8.44 5.90
CA LEU A 140 0.25 8.58 4.90
C LEU A 140 1.61 8.17 5.47
N CYS A 141 2.45 7.59 4.63
CA CYS A 141 3.82 7.18 4.93
C CYS A 141 4.80 7.98 4.05
N PRO A 142 5.62 8.87 4.61
CA PRO A 142 6.56 9.68 3.83
C PRO A 142 7.60 8.87 3.05
N SER A 143 8.06 7.75 3.62
CA SER A 143 9.02 6.87 2.94
C SER A 143 8.38 6.00 1.86
N GLY A 144 7.07 5.77 1.96
CA GLY A 144 6.33 4.90 1.05
C GLY A 144 6.89 3.49 0.90
N ILE A 145 6.30 2.74 -0.01
CA ILE A 145 6.75 1.41 -0.43
C ILE A 145 6.88 1.41 -1.95
N ILE A 146 7.99 0.95 -2.48
CA ILE A 146 8.20 0.82 -3.93
C ILE A 146 8.27 -0.67 -4.28
N ILE A 147 7.41 -1.08 -5.22
CA ILE A 147 7.43 -2.41 -5.84
C ILE A 147 8.00 -2.22 -7.26
N PRO A 148 9.26 -2.64 -7.49
CA PRO A 148 9.87 -2.51 -8.82
C PRO A 148 9.34 -3.57 -9.79
N GLN A 149 9.54 -3.33 -11.08
CA GLN A 149 9.26 -4.32 -12.12
C GLN A 149 9.92 -5.68 -11.81
N ASN A 150 9.27 -6.75 -12.22
CA ASN A 150 9.74 -8.13 -12.12
C ASN A 150 10.04 -8.62 -10.68
N ASN A 151 9.63 -7.86 -9.67
CA ASN A 151 9.76 -8.28 -8.26
C ASN A 151 8.47 -8.94 -7.79
N THR A 152 8.63 -10.04 -7.08
CA THR A 152 7.52 -10.64 -6.33
C THR A 152 7.09 -9.71 -5.20
N TYR A 153 5.81 -9.70 -4.90
CA TYR A 153 5.28 -8.98 -3.75
C TYR A 153 4.18 -9.78 -3.06
N THR A 154 4.03 -9.54 -1.77
CA THR A 154 2.90 -10.00 -0.97
C THR A 154 2.49 -8.88 -0.03
N ILE A 155 1.22 -8.52 -0.07
CA ILE A 155 0.60 -7.54 0.81
C ILE A 155 -0.34 -8.29 1.73
N SER A 156 -0.10 -8.21 3.04
CA SER A 156 -0.89 -8.91 4.05
C SER A 156 -1.44 -7.93 5.07
N ARG A 157 -2.61 -8.24 5.62
CA ARG A 157 -3.23 -7.49 6.73
C ARG A 157 -3.28 -8.35 7.98
N TYR A 158 -3.17 -7.75 9.15
CA TYR A 158 -3.43 -8.43 10.41
C TYR A 158 -4.89 -8.22 10.82
N VAL A 159 -5.65 -9.29 10.79
CA VAL A 159 -7.10 -9.26 11.06
C VAL A 159 -7.37 -9.31 12.55
N LEU A 160 -8.16 -8.39 13.08
CA LEU A 160 -8.58 -8.37 14.49
C LEU A 160 -9.86 -9.18 14.72
N TYR A 161 -10.79 -9.07 13.81
CA TYR A 161 -12.07 -9.80 13.83
C TYR A 161 -12.58 -9.98 12.41
N THR A 162 -13.38 -11.03 12.22
CA THR A 162 -13.93 -11.41 10.92
C THR A 162 -15.01 -10.43 10.48
N LEU A 163 -14.95 -9.98 9.25
CA LEU A 163 -15.99 -9.21 8.56
C LEU A 163 -16.32 -9.85 7.22
N SER A 164 -17.57 -9.80 6.82
CA SER A 164 -18.01 -10.20 5.49
C SER A 164 -17.46 -9.29 4.39
N SER A 165 -17.18 -8.03 4.72
CA SER A 165 -16.57 -7.05 3.85
C SER A 165 -15.63 -6.17 4.67
N SER A 166 -14.38 -6.05 4.24
CA SER A 166 -13.37 -5.16 4.84
C SER A 166 -12.73 -4.34 3.72
N CYS A 167 -12.59 -3.06 3.93
CA CYS A 167 -12.04 -2.14 2.93
C CYS A 167 -10.78 -1.45 3.43
N LEU A 168 -9.68 -1.66 2.70
CA LEU A 168 -8.41 -0.98 2.88
C LEU A 168 -7.94 -0.47 1.51
N ILE A 169 -8.17 0.81 1.25
CA ILE A 169 -7.75 1.46 0.00
C ILE A 169 -6.28 1.85 0.10
N LEU A 170 -5.42 1.20 -0.65
CA LEU A 170 -4.02 1.61 -0.75
C LEU A 170 -3.89 2.86 -1.63
N LYS A 171 -3.32 3.92 -1.07
CA LYS A 171 -3.02 5.14 -1.81
C LYS A 171 -1.66 5.01 -2.47
N GLY A 172 -1.64 5.01 -3.78
CA GLY A 172 -0.40 4.83 -4.51
C GLY A 172 -0.51 5.25 -5.97
N VAL A 173 0.61 5.16 -6.66
CA VAL A 173 0.75 5.50 -8.07
C VAL A 173 1.52 4.43 -8.82
N VAL A 174 1.23 4.33 -10.10
CA VAL A 174 1.92 3.46 -11.06
C VAL A 174 2.69 4.34 -12.03
N VAL A 175 3.93 3.94 -12.34
CA VAL A 175 4.74 4.52 -13.41
C VAL A 175 5.01 3.43 -14.44
N GLU A 176 4.66 3.68 -15.68
CA GLU A 176 4.83 2.75 -16.79
C GLU A 176 5.03 3.50 -18.13
N PRO A 177 5.59 2.89 -19.20
CA PRO A 177 5.71 3.54 -20.50
C PRO A 177 4.36 3.88 -21.12
N ARG A 178 4.32 4.99 -21.85
CA ARG A 178 3.17 5.31 -22.73
C ARG A 178 2.97 4.16 -23.72
N GLY A 179 1.73 3.70 -23.87
CA GLY A 179 1.36 2.57 -24.73
C GLY A 179 1.24 1.24 -23.99
N LYS A 180 1.72 1.15 -22.73
CA LYS A 180 1.36 0.06 -21.83
C LYS A 180 0.10 0.34 -21.03
N VAL A 181 -0.45 1.54 -21.15
CA VAL A 181 -1.71 1.90 -20.52
C VAL A 181 -2.77 0.90 -20.99
N ILE A 182 -3.28 0.18 -20.04
CA ILE A 182 -4.19 -0.94 -20.17
C ILE A 182 -5.32 -0.57 -21.11
N SER A 183 -5.49 -1.37 -22.16
CA SER A 183 -6.82 -1.51 -22.75
C SER A 183 -7.70 -2.20 -21.72
N PRO A 184 -8.87 -1.64 -21.42
CA PRO A 184 -9.84 -2.26 -20.51
C PRO A 184 -10.29 -3.62 -21.00
#